data_f3a76bd7028a7e7da9f43e35b2ca20eb
#
_entry.id   f3a76bd7028a7e7da9f43e35b2ca20eb
#
_cell.length_a   1.000
_cell.length_b   1.000
_cell.length_c   1.000
_cell.angle_alpha   90.00
_cell.angle_beta   90.00
_cell.angle_gamma   90.00
#
_symmetry.space_group_name_H-M   'P 1'
#
loop_
_entity.id
_entity.type
_entity.pdbx_description
1 polymer ?
#
loop_
_entity_poly.entity_id
_entity_poly.type
_entity_poly.pdbx_seq_one_letter_code
_entity_poly.pdbx_strand_id
1 'polypeptide(L)'
;NGVRSRMCMQPNEEDLCTIYHELGHVYYYLWYKDLPPLFQNGAHDGFHEAIGDTVNLSVTPQYLHGLGLVSAVKPSREAVINQQMKMASEKIAFLPFGKVIDEWRWKVFSGEITPAHYNEAWWKLRTQYQGVAPPVPRTEADFDPGSKYHVPANTPYTRYFLSFIIQFQFQKALCEAAGFKGPLHECSIFGSKAAGERFAAMLKLGQSEPWQDTMEKLTGTRQMDAAAILEYFQPLQAWLAEQSKGQTCGW
;
A
#
# COMPACT_ATOMS: atom_id res chain seq x y z
N ASN A 1 -17.45 20.39 -12.77
CA ASN A 1 -16.36 19.56 -13.28
C ASN A 1 -16.71 18.10 -13.00
N GLY A 2 -16.95 17.29 -14.04
CA GLY A 2 -17.21 15.86 -13.89
C GLY A 2 -15.89 15.08 -13.83
N VAL A 3 -15.74 14.22 -12.82
CA VAL A 3 -14.65 13.25 -12.75
C VAL A 3 -15.12 11.97 -13.43
N ARG A 4 -14.26 11.33 -14.22
CA ARG A 4 -14.54 10.07 -14.90
C ARG A 4 -13.37 9.12 -14.69
N SER A 5 -13.67 7.90 -14.30
CA SER A 5 -12.74 6.78 -14.29
C SER A 5 -13.09 5.81 -15.41
N ARG A 6 -12.08 5.24 -16.06
CA ARG A 6 -12.27 4.23 -17.10
C ARG A 6 -11.38 3.03 -16.80
N MET A 7 -11.99 1.88 -16.62
CA MET A 7 -11.30 0.62 -16.39
C MET A 7 -12.01 -0.53 -17.13
N CYS A 8 -11.23 -1.57 -17.46
CA CYS A 8 -11.78 -2.87 -17.83
C CYS A 8 -11.98 -3.66 -16.54
N MET A 9 -13.20 -4.11 -16.26
CA MET A 9 -13.56 -4.74 -14.99
C MET A 9 -14.23 -6.08 -15.16
N GLN A 10 -13.99 -6.96 -14.20
CA GLN A 10 -14.74 -8.18 -13.95
C GLN A 10 -15.37 -8.12 -12.54
N PRO A 11 -16.50 -8.81 -12.28
CA PRO A 11 -17.12 -8.82 -10.95
C PRO A 11 -16.35 -9.74 -10.00
N ASN A 12 -15.22 -9.27 -9.48
CA ASN A 12 -14.35 -9.97 -8.53
C ASN A 12 -13.82 -9.01 -7.45
N GLU A 13 -13.19 -9.57 -6.41
CA GLU A 13 -12.63 -8.80 -5.29
C GLU A 13 -11.49 -7.87 -5.74
N GLU A 14 -10.62 -8.33 -6.63
CA GLU A 14 -9.44 -7.59 -7.08
C GLU A 14 -9.84 -6.30 -7.78
N ASP A 15 -10.79 -6.38 -8.72
CA ASP A 15 -11.28 -5.20 -9.44
C ASP A 15 -12.07 -4.26 -8.54
N LEU A 16 -12.79 -4.78 -7.53
CA LEU A 16 -13.43 -3.96 -6.51
C LEU A 16 -12.39 -3.17 -5.72
N CYS A 17 -11.31 -3.81 -5.29
CA CYS A 17 -10.21 -3.14 -4.61
C CYS A 17 -9.54 -2.08 -5.49
N THR A 18 -9.34 -2.36 -6.78
CA THR A 18 -8.82 -1.39 -7.74
C THR A 18 -9.74 -0.17 -7.87
N ILE A 19 -11.06 -0.37 -7.89
CA ILE A 19 -12.03 0.75 -7.91
C ILE A 19 -11.86 1.63 -6.67
N TYR A 20 -11.74 1.04 -5.48
CA TYR A 20 -11.56 1.82 -4.26
C TYR A 20 -10.23 2.57 -4.25
N HIS A 21 -9.15 1.94 -4.77
CA HIS A 21 -7.85 2.59 -4.93
C HIS A 21 -7.97 3.85 -5.82
N GLU A 22 -8.51 3.70 -7.03
CA GLU A 22 -8.68 4.80 -7.98
C GLU A 22 -9.63 5.89 -7.46
N LEU A 23 -10.73 5.50 -6.81
CA LEU A 23 -11.63 6.45 -6.16
C LEU A 23 -10.94 7.18 -5.00
N GLY A 24 -9.99 6.57 -4.32
CA GLY A 24 -9.16 7.23 -3.31
C GLY A 24 -8.44 8.45 -3.88
N HIS A 25 -7.81 8.31 -5.06
CA HIS A 25 -7.21 9.44 -5.77
C HIS A 25 -8.24 10.51 -6.11
N VAL A 26 -9.38 10.11 -6.68
CA VAL A 26 -10.47 11.03 -7.06
C VAL A 26 -10.97 11.82 -5.86
N TYR A 27 -11.26 11.15 -4.75
CA TYR A 27 -11.73 11.82 -3.55
C TYR A 27 -10.69 12.75 -2.95
N TYR A 28 -9.40 12.38 -2.97
CA TYR A 28 -8.36 13.28 -2.49
C TYR A 28 -8.30 14.55 -3.32
N TYR A 29 -8.32 14.46 -4.66
CA TYR A 29 -8.43 15.62 -5.56
C TYR A 29 -9.65 16.50 -5.23
N LEU A 30 -10.80 15.91 -4.97
CA LEU A 30 -12.02 16.63 -4.64
C LEU A 30 -11.93 17.36 -3.29
N TRP A 31 -11.22 16.79 -2.31
CA TRP A 31 -11.10 17.38 -0.99
C TRP A 31 -10.18 18.59 -0.94
N TYR A 32 -9.10 18.63 -1.72
CA TYR A 32 -8.18 19.76 -1.74
C TYR A 32 -8.37 20.72 -2.93
N LYS A 33 -9.40 20.52 -3.77
CA LYS A 33 -9.64 21.32 -4.97
C LYS A 33 -9.85 22.83 -4.73
N ASP A 34 -10.24 23.22 -3.51
CA ASP A 34 -10.52 24.59 -3.15
C ASP A 34 -9.31 25.31 -2.54
N LEU A 35 -8.16 24.63 -2.39
CA LEU A 35 -6.88 25.25 -2.02
C LEU A 35 -6.34 26.13 -3.16
N PRO A 36 -5.46 27.10 -2.85
CA PRO A 36 -4.71 27.80 -3.90
C PRO A 36 -3.98 26.81 -4.82
N PRO A 37 -3.85 27.09 -6.14
CA PRO A 37 -3.32 26.13 -7.11
C PRO A 37 -1.98 25.47 -6.76
N LEU A 38 -1.08 26.20 -6.10
CA LEU A 38 0.23 25.69 -5.68
C LEU A 38 0.13 24.63 -4.58
N PHE A 39 -1.01 24.52 -3.89
CA PHE A 39 -1.25 23.57 -2.80
C PHE A 39 -2.25 22.48 -3.20
N GLN A 40 -2.75 22.50 -4.43
CA GLN A 40 -3.66 21.48 -4.96
C GLN A 40 -2.92 20.20 -5.34
N ASN A 41 -2.28 19.56 -4.35
CA ASN A 41 -1.60 18.28 -4.49
C ASN A 41 -1.69 17.52 -3.16
N GLY A 42 -1.31 16.25 -3.14
CA GLY A 42 -1.21 15.46 -1.90
C GLY A 42 -0.07 15.94 -1.01
N ALA A 43 -0.24 15.87 0.31
CA ALA A 43 0.78 16.26 1.28
C ALA A 43 2.09 15.47 1.13
N HIS A 44 2.00 14.22 0.67
CA HIS A 44 3.11 13.34 0.37
C HIS A 44 2.69 12.34 -0.73
N ASP A 45 3.61 11.97 -1.60
CA ASP A 45 3.34 11.03 -2.69
C ASP A 45 2.75 9.70 -2.21
N GLY A 46 3.27 9.14 -1.10
CA GLY A 46 2.77 7.92 -0.50
C GLY A 46 1.34 8.04 0.07
N PHE A 47 0.86 9.24 0.38
CA PHE A 47 -0.52 9.43 0.86
C PHE A 47 -1.53 9.19 -0.27
N HIS A 48 -1.25 9.70 -1.46
CA HIS A 48 -2.11 9.48 -2.62
C HIS A 48 -2.31 7.99 -2.90
N GLU A 49 -1.23 7.21 -2.81
CA GLU A 49 -1.27 5.76 -3.02
C GLU A 49 -1.90 5.00 -1.82
N ALA A 50 -1.84 5.56 -0.61
CA ALA A 50 -2.34 4.90 0.59
C ALA A 50 -3.84 5.09 0.83
N ILE A 51 -4.44 6.19 0.39
CA ILE A 51 -5.81 6.60 0.77
C ILE A 51 -6.85 5.58 0.30
N GLY A 52 -6.84 5.20 -0.97
CA GLY A 52 -7.75 4.20 -1.52
C GLY A 52 -7.51 2.82 -0.90
N ASP A 53 -6.25 2.45 -0.75
CA ASP A 53 -5.87 1.18 -0.10
C ASP A 53 -6.26 1.13 1.38
N THR A 54 -6.25 2.25 2.09
CA THR A 54 -6.78 2.35 3.46
C THR A 54 -8.26 1.98 3.50
N VAL A 55 -9.05 2.49 2.54
CA VAL A 55 -10.48 2.14 2.45
C VAL A 55 -10.65 0.66 2.11
N ASN A 56 -9.80 0.10 1.25
CA ASN A 56 -9.80 -1.33 0.92
C ASN A 56 -9.64 -2.23 2.15
N LEU A 57 -8.86 -1.84 3.15
CA LEU A 57 -8.72 -2.60 4.39
C LEU A 57 -10.02 -2.73 5.17
N SER A 58 -11.02 -1.92 4.86
CA SER A 58 -12.38 -2.01 5.43
C SER A 58 -13.33 -2.91 4.64
N VAL A 59 -12.91 -3.44 3.49
CA VAL A 59 -13.67 -4.41 2.68
C VAL A 59 -13.51 -5.80 3.29
N THR A 60 -14.09 -5.97 4.47
CA THR A 60 -14.06 -7.24 5.21
C THR A 60 -15.14 -8.19 4.71
N PRO A 61 -15.04 -9.52 4.96
CA PRO A 61 -16.12 -10.45 4.67
C PRO A 61 -17.46 -10.06 5.30
N GLN A 62 -17.44 -9.48 6.52
CA GLN A 62 -18.62 -9.00 7.21
C GLN A 62 -19.24 -7.79 6.51
N TYR A 63 -18.42 -6.88 6.00
CA TYR A 63 -18.86 -5.75 5.17
C TYR A 63 -19.55 -6.24 3.90
N LEU A 64 -18.93 -7.16 3.16
CA LEU A 64 -19.50 -7.72 1.93
C LEU A 64 -20.82 -8.48 2.20
N HIS A 65 -20.90 -9.21 3.32
CA HIS A 65 -22.14 -9.85 3.75
C HIS A 65 -23.23 -8.81 4.07
N GLY A 66 -22.88 -7.74 4.78
CA GLY A 66 -23.80 -6.64 5.08
C GLY A 66 -24.38 -5.96 3.84
N LEU A 67 -23.64 -5.97 2.73
CA LEU A 67 -24.11 -5.50 1.41
C LEU A 67 -24.89 -6.56 0.61
N GLY A 68 -25.02 -7.78 1.12
CA GLY A 68 -25.67 -8.89 0.40
C GLY A 68 -24.87 -9.48 -0.75
N LEU A 69 -23.57 -9.16 -0.85
CA LEU A 69 -22.69 -9.64 -1.92
C LEU A 69 -22.14 -11.05 -1.68
N VAL A 70 -22.08 -11.48 -0.42
CA VAL A 70 -21.66 -12.83 -0.04
C VAL A 70 -22.63 -13.40 1.01
N SER A 71 -22.71 -14.73 1.08
CA SER A 71 -23.46 -15.42 2.14
C SER A 71 -22.81 -15.21 3.51
N ALA A 72 -23.53 -15.56 4.60
CA ALA A 72 -23.01 -15.40 5.95
C ALA A 72 -21.64 -16.05 6.14
N VAL A 73 -20.70 -15.29 6.65
CA VAL A 73 -19.32 -15.73 6.90
C VAL A 73 -19.25 -16.40 8.27
N LYS A 74 -18.81 -17.65 8.31
CA LYS A 74 -18.48 -18.32 9.57
C LYS A 74 -17.06 -17.90 9.99
N PRO A 75 -16.85 -17.38 11.18
CA PRO A 75 -15.51 -17.12 11.69
C PRO A 75 -14.69 -18.43 11.66
N SER A 76 -13.48 -18.39 11.10
CA SER A 76 -12.56 -19.51 11.04
C SER A 76 -11.14 -18.98 11.08
N ARG A 77 -10.29 -19.58 11.93
CA ARG A 77 -8.86 -19.26 12.00
C ARG A 77 -8.20 -19.46 10.64
N GLU A 78 -8.55 -20.55 9.97
CA GLU A 78 -8.00 -20.91 8.65
C GLU A 78 -8.37 -19.86 7.59
N ALA A 79 -9.60 -19.36 7.62
CA ALA A 79 -10.03 -18.30 6.69
C ALA A 79 -9.24 -17.00 6.93
N VAL A 80 -9.02 -16.60 8.18
CA VAL A 80 -8.20 -15.44 8.54
C VAL A 80 -6.76 -15.62 8.05
N ILE A 81 -6.14 -16.78 8.33
CA ILE A 81 -4.76 -17.05 7.90
C ILE A 81 -4.65 -17.04 6.37
N ASN A 82 -5.58 -17.67 5.64
CA ASN A 82 -5.57 -17.68 4.19
C ASN A 82 -5.72 -16.27 3.60
N GLN A 83 -6.63 -15.46 4.13
CA GLN A 83 -6.81 -14.08 3.71
C GLN A 83 -5.56 -13.23 3.98
N GLN A 84 -4.99 -13.35 5.18
CA GLN A 84 -3.77 -12.63 5.53
C GLN A 84 -2.56 -13.12 4.72
N MET A 85 -2.47 -14.41 4.39
CA MET A 85 -1.41 -14.96 3.53
C MET A 85 -1.51 -14.38 2.11
N LYS A 86 -2.72 -14.34 1.53
CA LYS A 86 -2.97 -13.71 0.22
C LYS A 86 -2.52 -12.23 0.26
N MET A 87 -2.98 -11.49 1.24
CA MET A 87 -2.64 -10.07 1.38
C MET A 87 -1.14 -9.85 1.66
N ALA A 88 -0.50 -10.68 2.48
CA ALA A 88 0.93 -10.59 2.75
C ALA A 88 1.78 -10.89 1.50
N SER A 89 1.36 -11.85 0.66
CA SER A 89 2.01 -12.14 -0.61
C SER A 89 1.96 -10.95 -1.58
N GLU A 90 0.94 -10.11 -1.46
CA GLU A 90 0.83 -8.85 -2.21
C GLU A 90 1.58 -7.70 -1.51
N LYS A 91 1.22 -7.38 -0.26
CA LYS A 91 1.67 -6.16 0.42
C LYS A 91 3.08 -6.28 1.01
N ILE A 92 3.41 -7.41 1.65
CA ILE A 92 4.72 -7.60 2.30
C ILE A 92 5.79 -7.98 1.27
N ALA A 93 5.49 -8.94 0.39
CA ALA A 93 6.43 -9.37 -0.64
C ALA A 93 6.77 -8.25 -1.66
N PHE A 94 5.89 -7.25 -1.79
CA PHE A 94 6.16 -6.07 -2.60
C PHE A 94 7.25 -5.16 -2.04
N LEU A 95 7.39 -5.05 -0.71
CA LEU A 95 8.26 -4.05 -0.07
C LEU A 95 9.72 -4.11 -0.58
N PRO A 96 10.39 -5.27 -0.62
CA PRO A 96 11.73 -5.33 -1.18
C PRO A 96 11.79 -4.93 -2.66
N PHE A 97 10.78 -5.27 -3.46
CA PHE A 97 10.71 -4.83 -4.86
C PHE A 97 10.54 -3.31 -4.97
N GLY A 98 9.65 -2.73 -4.18
CA GLY A 98 9.43 -1.28 -4.12
C GLY A 98 10.73 -0.51 -3.81
N LYS A 99 11.57 -1.07 -2.93
CA LYS A 99 12.88 -0.51 -2.61
C LYS A 99 13.86 -0.60 -3.78
N VAL A 100 13.94 -1.74 -4.46
CA VAL A 100 14.91 -1.98 -5.55
C VAL A 100 14.79 -0.94 -6.67
N ILE A 101 13.58 -0.58 -7.06
CA ILE A 101 13.34 0.32 -8.21
C ILE A 101 14.04 1.67 -8.02
N ASP A 102 13.79 2.34 -6.90
CA ASP A 102 14.35 3.67 -6.68
C ASP A 102 15.80 3.62 -6.20
N GLU A 103 16.21 2.61 -5.45
CA GLU A 103 17.62 2.43 -5.11
C GLU A 103 18.48 2.27 -6.38
N TRP A 104 18.03 1.46 -7.34
CA TRP A 104 18.69 1.33 -8.62
C TRP A 104 18.74 2.66 -9.38
N ARG A 105 17.61 3.40 -9.47
CA ARG A 105 17.57 4.69 -10.17
C ARG A 105 18.46 5.74 -9.52
N TRP A 106 18.46 5.84 -8.20
CA TRP A 106 19.31 6.81 -7.50
C TRP A 106 20.79 6.55 -7.74
N LYS A 107 21.20 5.28 -7.76
CA LYS A 107 22.57 4.89 -8.10
C LYS A 107 22.93 5.16 -9.57
N VAL A 108 21.97 5.01 -10.47
CA VAL A 108 22.15 5.41 -11.88
C VAL A 108 22.29 6.93 -12.01
N PHE A 109 21.39 7.68 -11.38
CA PHE A 109 21.41 9.16 -11.47
C PHE A 109 22.60 9.78 -10.75
N SER A 110 23.12 9.15 -9.71
CA SER A 110 24.36 9.59 -9.04
C SER A 110 25.62 9.21 -9.82
N GLY A 111 25.53 8.34 -10.83
CA GLY A 111 26.66 7.80 -11.58
C GLY A 111 27.39 6.64 -10.89
N GLU A 112 26.88 6.14 -9.74
CA GLU A 112 27.44 4.95 -9.07
C GLU A 112 27.27 3.70 -9.95
N ILE A 113 26.13 3.58 -10.65
CA ILE A 113 25.88 2.56 -11.66
C ILE A 113 25.99 3.19 -13.05
N THR A 114 26.97 2.75 -13.82
CA THR A 114 27.21 3.24 -15.19
C THR A 114 26.42 2.42 -16.22
N PRO A 115 26.25 2.92 -17.46
CA PRO A 115 25.56 2.21 -18.53
C PRO A 115 26.10 0.81 -18.82
N ALA A 116 27.37 0.58 -18.56
CA ALA A 116 28.02 -0.74 -18.76
C ALA A 116 27.59 -1.80 -17.74
N HIS A 117 26.82 -1.40 -16.68
CA HIS A 117 26.44 -2.25 -15.55
C HIS A 117 24.98 -2.07 -15.10
N TYR A 118 24.11 -1.53 -15.95
CA TYR A 118 22.71 -1.27 -15.59
C TYR A 118 21.95 -2.55 -15.26
N ASN A 119 22.10 -3.57 -16.08
CA ASN A 119 21.36 -4.83 -15.91
C ASN A 119 21.97 -5.71 -14.82
N GLU A 120 23.30 -5.80 -14.75
CA GLU A 120 24.02 -6.50 -13.69
C GLU A 120 23.63 -5.97 -12.30
N ALA A 121 23.66 -4.64 -12.12
CA ALA A 121 23.31 -4.00 -10.86
C ALA A 121 21.84 -4.20 -10.49
N TRP A 122 20.94 -4.20 -11.48
CA TRP A 122 19.53 -4.52 -11.26
C TRP A 122 19.36 -5.92 -10.66
N TRP A 123 19.94 -6.93 -11.25
CA TRP A 123 19.82 -8.30 -10.78
C TRP A 123 20.55 -8.53 -9.46
N LYS A 124 21.64 -7.83 -9.21
CA LYS A 124 22.31 -7.84 -7.90
C LYS A 124 21.37 -7.34 -6.79
N LEU A 125 20.68 -6.22 -7.00
CA LEU A 125 19.70 -5.69 -6.04
C LEU A 125 18.49 -6.62 -5.90
N ARG A 126 17.99 -7.20 -6.99
CA ARG A 126 16.90 -8.18 -6.97
C ARG A 126 17.26 -9.41 -6.15
N THR A 127 18.44 -9.96 -6.34
CA THR A 127 18.94 -11.10 -5.55
C THR A 127 19.12 -10.71 -4.09
N GLN A 128 19.71 -9.54 -3.82
CA GLN A 128 19.97 -9.09 -2.46
C GLN A 128 18.70 -8.88 -1.63
N TYR A 129 17.68 -8.24 -2.21
CA TYR A 129 16.48 -7.85 -1.45
C TYR A 129 15.31 -8.81 -1.59
N GLN A 130 15.21 -9.53 -2.68
CA GLN A 130 14.09 -10.42 -2.96
C GLN A 130 14.46 -11.91 -3.00
N GLY A 131 15.76 -12.24 -3.02
CA GLY A 131 16.20 -13.62 -3.19
C GLY A 131 15.87 -14.20 -4.58
N VAL A 132 15.64 -13.36 -5.60
CA VAL A 132 15.27 -13.81 -6.94
C VAL A 132 16.44 -13.66 -7.90
N ALA A 133 16.66 -14.68 -8.72
CA ALA A 133 17.64 -14.69 -9.82
C ALA A 133 16.90 -14.62 -11.17
N PRO A 134 17.59 -14.17 -12.25
CA PRO A 134 16.99 -14.22 -13.57
C PRO A 134 16.76 -15.68 -14.01
N PRO A 135 15.64 -15.98 -14.70
CA PRO A 135 15.30 -17.35 -15.10
C PRO A 135 16.21 -17.89 -16.23
N VAL A 136 16.90 -17.00 -16.92
CA VAL A 136 17.88 -17.30 -17.99
C VAL A 136 19.07 -16.36 -17.86
N PRO A 137 20.26 -16.72 -18.41
CA PRO A 137 21.40 -15.80 -18.42
C PRO A 137 21.04 -14.45 -19.03
N ARG A 138 21.44 -13.37 -18.36
CA ARG A 138 21.21 -11.99 -18.77
C ARG A 138 22.53 -11.27 -18.99
N THR A 139 22.51 -10.29 -19.87
CA THR A 139 23.67 -9.47 -20.24
C THR A 139 23.31 -7.99 -20.22
N GLU A 140 24.26 -7.10 -20.45
CA GLU A 140 23.99 -5.66 -20.61
C GLU A 140 23.28 -5.29 -21.92
N ALA A 141 23.16 -6.23 -22.88
CA ALA A 141 22.28 -6.06 -24.03
C ALA A 141 20.80 -6.14 -23.66
N ASP A 142 20.51 -6.74 -22.52
CA ASP A 142 19.18 -6.76 -21.92
C ASP A 142 19.00 -5.52 -21.04
N PHE A 143 17.80 -4.94 -21.04
CA PHE A 143 17.49 -3.81 -20.16
C PHE A 143 16.24 -4.14 -19.30
N ASP A 144 16.42 -5.08 -18.37
CA ASP A 144 15.34 -5.59 -17.53
C ASP A 144 14.70 -4.52 -16.63
N PRO A 145 15.42 -3.54 -16.04
CA PRO A 145 14.80 -2.44 -15.32
C PRO A 145 13.77 -1.67 -16.16
N GLY A 146 14.00 -1.54 -17.46
CA GLY A 146 13.12 -0.84 -18.40
C GLY A 146 11.80 -1.56 -18.66
N SER A 147 11.65 -2.84 -18.31
CA SER A 147 10.39 -3.58 -18.40
C SER A 147 9.36 -3.10 -17.38
N LYS A 148 9.80 -2.47 -16.30
CA LYS A 148 8.90 -1.84 -15.33
C LYS A 148 8.55 -0.44 -15.80
N TYR A 149 7.28 -0.24 -16.17
CA TYR A 149 6.75 1.03 -16.73
C TYR A 149 7.24 2.29 -16.00
N HIS A 150 7.32 2.27 -14.66
CA HIS A 150 7.72 3.42 -13.85
C HIS A 150 9.18 3.86 -14.07
N VAL A 151 10.03 2.96 -14.58
CA VAL A 151 11.43 3.31 -14.89
C VAL A 151 11.50 4.20 -16.13
N PRO A 152 11.01 3.78 -17.33
CA PRO A 152 11.05 4.64 -18.51
C PRO A 152 10.10 5.83 -18.41
N ALA A 153 8.99 5.72 -17.66
CA ALA A 153 8.07 6.83 -17.41
C ALA A 153 8.59 7.84 -16.38
N ASN A 154 9.76 7.59 -15.79
CA ASN A 154 10.37 8.43 -14.75
C ASN A 154 9.42 8.73 -13.57
N THR A 155 8.59 7.76 -13.19
CA THR A 155 7.67 7.88 -12.06
C THR A 155 8.35 7.42 -10.78
N PRO A 156 8.43 8.22 -9.72
CA PRO A 156 8.99 7.80 -8.42
C PRO A 156 8.28 6.57 -7.89
N TYR A 157 9.02 5.66 -7.26
CA TYR A 157 8.48 4.36 -6.85
C TYR A 157 8.47 4.13 -5.33
N THR A 158 9.30 4.83 -4.57
CA THR A 158 9.30 4.80 -3.10
C THR A 158 7.93 5.16 -2.51
N ARG A 159 7.09 5.91 -3.24
CA ARG A 159 5.71 6.20 -2.86
C ARG A 159 4.89 4.94 -2.56
N TYR A 160 5.05 3.90 -3.37
CA TYR A 160 4.36 2.62 -3.20
C TYR A 160 4.91 1.82 -2.01
N PHE A 161 6.22 1.84 -1.81
CA PHE A 161 6.84 1.24 -0.62
C PHE A 161 6.27 1.86 0.66
N LEU A 162 6.20 3.18 0.72
CA LEU A 162 5.67 3.89 1.88
C LEU A 162 4.16 3.70 2.02
N SER A 163 3.39 3.76 0.91
CA SER A 163 1.93 3.60 0.95
C SER A 163 1.51 2.25 1.51
N PHE A 164 2.23 1.18 1.18
CA PHE A 164 1.95 -0.16 1.69
C PHE A 164 2.18 -0.32 3.18
N ILE A 165 2.94 0.58 3.79
CA ILE A 165 3.13 0.64 5.25
C ILE A 165 2.09 1.56 5.88
N ILE A 166 1.98 2.80 5.39
CA ILE A 166 1.17 3.84 6.04
C ILE A 166 -0.34 3.63 5.88
N GLN A 167 -0.80 2.87 4.87
CA GLN A 167 -2.22 2.52 4.76
C GLN A 167 -2.73 1.81 6.01
N PHE A 168 -1.92 0.95 6.65
CA PHE A 168 -2.29 0.29 7.90
C PHE A 168 -2.28 1.27 9.08
N GLN A 169 -1.37 2.23 9.08
CA GLN A 169 -1.31 3.27 10.10
C GLN A 169 -2.53 4.20 10.01
N PHE A 170 -2.95 4.56 8.80
CA PHE A 170 -4.19 5.30 8.56
C PHE A 170 -5.43 4.48 8.97
N GLN A 171 -5.51 3.21 8.57
CA GLN A 171 -6.61 2.32 8.97
C GLN A 171 -6.74 2.22 10.48
N LYS A 172 -5.63 2.03 11.20
CA LYS A 172 -5.64 1.96 12.67
C LYS A 172 -6.25 3.22 13.28
N ALA A 173 -5.79 4.40 12.85
CA ALA A 173 -6.30 5.67 13.35
C ALA A 173 -7.80 5.87 13.06
N LEU A 174 -8.26 5.41 11.90
CA LEU A 174 -9.67 5.47 11.51
C LEU A 174 -10.53 4.47 12.30
N CYS A 175 -10.00 3.28 12.57
CA CYS A 175 -10.66 2.28 13.41
C CYS A 175 -10.82 2.78 14.86
N GLU A 176 -9.80 3.44 15.40
CA GLU A 176 -9.86 4.10 16.70
C GLU A 176 -10.92 5.20 16.71
N ALA A 177 -10.98 6.04 15.67
CA ALA A 177 -12.00 7.07 15.53
C ALA A 177 -13.42 6.50 15.40
N ALA A 178 -13.55 5.32 14.76
CA ALA A 178 -14.81 4.58 14.68
C ALA A 178 -15.23 3.92 16.01
N GLY A 179 -14.35 3.94 17.02
CA GLY A 179 -14.59 3.29 18.33
C GLY A 179 -14.45 1.77 18.30
N PHE A 180 -13.82 1.22 17.25
CA PHE A 180 -13.61 -0.22 17.12
C PHE A 180 -12.64 -0.73 18.20
N LYS A 181 -12.93 -1.90 18.79
CA LYS A 181 -12.17 -2.49 19.91
C LYS A 181 -11.66 -3.91 19.63
N GLY A 182 -11.92 -4.45 18.45
CA GLY A 182 -11.46 -5.77 18.03
C GLY A 182 -10.06 -5.75 17.39
N PRO A 183 -9.61 -6.90 16.88
CA PRO A 183 -8.36 -7.00 16.14
C PRO A 183 -8.38 -6.13 14.88
N LEU A 184 -7.26 -5.45 14.59
CA LEU A 184 -7.20 -4.47 13.50
C LEU A 184 -7.64 -5.04 12.13
N HIS A 185 -7.33 -6.30 11.85
CA HIS A 185 -7.69 -6.97 10.58
C HIS A 185 -9.21 -7.26 10.43
N GLU A 186 -9.99 -7.12 11.49
CA GLU A 186 -11.45 -7.26 11.44
C GLU A 186 -12.18 -5.91 11.35
N CYS A 187 -11.44 -4.81 11.46
CA CYS A 187 -12.02 -3.49 11.47
C CYS A 187 -12.55 -3.08 10.10
N SER A 188 -13.78 -2.58 10.09
CA SER A 188 -14.33 -1.82 8.96
C SER A 188 -14.78 -0.47 9.44
N ILE A 189 -14.39 0.59 8.74
CA ILE A 189 -14.83 1.97 9.02
C ILE A 189 -16.14 2.31 8.31
N PHE A 190 -16.73 1.37 7.59
CA PHE A 190 -17.98 1.58 6.87
C PHE A 190 -19.08 2.11 7.77
N GLY A 191 -19.74 3.19 7.34
CA GLY A 191 -20.81 3.84 8.08
C GLY A 191 -20.36 4.67 9.29
N SER A 192 -19.06 4.69 9.63
CA SER A 192 -18.55 5.51 10.74
C SER A 192 -18.38 6.97 10.31
N LYS A 193 -19.31 7.82 10.75
CA LYS A 193 -19.22 9.26 10.51
C LYS A 193 -17.96 9.89 11.13
N ALA A 194 -17.61 9.47 12.36
CA ALA A 194 -16.43 9.98 13.06
C ALA A 194 -15.12 9.66 12.32
N ALA A 195 -14.97 8.43 11.80
CA ALA A 195 -13.83 8.07 10.97
C ALA A 195 -13.80 8.90 9.68
N GLY A 196 -14.95 9.05 9.00
CA GLY A 196 -15.06 9.85 7.78
C GLY A 196 -14.71 11.33 8.00
N GLU A 197 -15.17 11.95 9.08
CA GLU A 197 -14.85 13.35 9.42
C GLU A 197 -13.35 13.53 9.72
N ARG A 198 -12.75 12.61 10.46
CA ARG A 198 -11.30 12.64 10.76
C ARG A 198 -10.47 12.47 9.49
N PHE A 199 -10.86 11.55 8.62
CA PHE A 199 -10.20 11.35 7.34
C PHE A 199 -10.32 12.57 6.44
N ALA A 200 -11.52 13.11 6.29
CA ALA A 200 -11.79 14.32 5.51
C ALA A 200 -10.98 15.53 6.02
N ALA A 201 -10.79 15.67 7.32
CA ALA A 201 -9.99 16.74 7.91
C ALA A 201 -8.52 16.68 7.44
N MET A 202 -7.94 15.47 7.33
CA MET A 202 -6.62 15.28 6.75
C MET A 202 -6.61 15.56 5.24
N LEU A 203 -7.56 15.01 4.49
CA LEU A 203 -7.60 15.12 3.02
C LEU A 203 -7.71 16.57 2.54
N LYS A 204 -8.44 17.41 3.26
CA LYS A 204 -8.63 18.84 2.95
C LYS A 204 -7.34 19.65 2.99
N LEU A 205 -6.32 19.19 3.70
CA LEU A 205 -5.08 19.93 3.82
C LEU A 205 -4.24 19.89 2.54
N GLY A 206 -4.43 18.85 1.69
CA GLY A 206 -3.61 18.73 0.49
C GLY A 206 -2.12 18.95 0.81
N GLN A 207 -1.46 19.79 0.03
CA GLN A 207 -0.05 20.18 0.22
C GLN A 207 0.10 21.54 0.96
N SER A 208 -0.93 22.01 1.67
CA SER A 208 -0.88 23.31 2.34
C SER A 208 -0.07 23.32 3.64
N GLU A 209 0.26 22.16 4.18
CA GLU A 209 1.07 21.96 5.39
C GLU A 209 2.16 20.91 5.13
N PRO A 210 3.25 20.88 5.92
CA PRO A 210 4.19 19.77 5.90
C PRO A 210 3.48 18.44 6.09
N TRP A 211 3.89 17.40 5.37
CA TRP A 211 3.22 16.08 5.42
C TRP A 211 3.17 15.49 6.84
N GLN A 212 4.14 15.80 7.69
CA GLN A 212 4.18 15.38 9.08
C GLN A 212 2.98 15.93 9.87
N ASP A 213 2.65 17.20 9.65
CA ASP A 213 1.51 17.88 10.32
C ASP A 213 0.19 17.31 9.80
N THR A 214 0.11 17.07 8.50
CA THR A 214 -1.03 16.41 7.87
C THR A 214 -1.24 14.99 8.41
N MET A 215 -0.15 14.24 8.58
CA MET A 215 -0.19 12.89 9.13
C MET A 215 -0.65 12.89 10.60
N GLU A 216 -0.15 13.83 11.41
CA GLU A 216 -0.52 13.98 12.81
C GLU A 216 -2.01 14.26 13.00
N LYS A 217 -2.65 15.01 12.10
CA LYS A 217 -4.11 15.24 12.11
C LYS A 217 -4.91 13.96 12.05
N LEU A 218 -4.46 12.98 11.30
CA LEU A 218 -5.12 11.68 11.18
C LEU A 218 -4.67 10.69 12.26
N THR A 219 -3.35 10.55 12.44
CA THR A 219 -2.77 9.43 13.19
C THR A 219 -2.36 9.78 14.62
N GLY A 220 -2.25 11.08 14.94
CA GLY A 220 -1.71 11.55 16.21
C GLY A 220 -0.18 11.45 16.32
N THR A 221 0.50 11.07 15.22
CA THR A 221 1.98 11.01 15.16
C THR A 221 2.49 11.67 13.88
N ARG A 222 3.69 12.22 13.95
CA ARG A 222 4.41 12.87 12.84
C ARG A 222 5.34 11.90 12.09
N GLN A 223 5.34 10.62 12.46
CA GLN A 223 6.27 9.61 11.95
C GLN A 223 5.54 8.49 11.24
N MET A 224 6.05 8.10 10.07
CA MET A 224 5.67 6.86 9.41
C MET A 224 6.37 5.71 10.11
N ASP A 225 5.62 4.68 10.50
CA ASP A 225 6.16 3.49 11.15
C ASP A 225 5.42 2.22 10.71
N ALA A 226 6.00 1.07 11.01
CA ALA A 226 5.48 -0.24 10.63
C ALA A 226 4.65 -0.93 11.74
N ALA A 227 4.37 -0.28 12.87
CA ALA A 227 3.69 -0.93 13.99
C ALA A 227 2.29 -1.42 13.62
N ALA A 228 1.54 -0.61 12.85
CA ALA A 228 0.17 -0.96 12.46
C ALA A 228 0.12 -2.14 11.47
N ILE A 229 1.06 -2.24 10.53
CA ILE A 229 1.11 -3.39 9.60
C ILE A 229 1.50 -4.67 10.36
N LEU A 230 2.41 -4.59 11.31
CA LEU A 230 2.78 -5.73 12.16
C LEU A 230 1.60 -6.18 13.04
N GLU A 231 0.84 -5.24 13.60
CA GLU A 231 -0.38 -5.53 14.36
C GLU A 231 -1.45 -6.20 13.48
N TYR A 232 -1.67 -5.70 12.28
CA TYR A 232 -2.64 -6.28 11.34
C TYR A 232 -2.35 -7.74 11.01
N PHE A 233 -1.07 -8.07 10.77
CA PHE A 233 -0.63 -9.43 10.41
C PHE A 233 -0.26 -10.32 11.61
N GLN A 234 -0.55 -9.91 12.84
CA GLN A 234 -0.24 -10.70 14.03
C GLN A 234 -0.73 -12.15 14.00
N PRO A 235 -1.98 -12.47 13.55
CA PRO A 235 -2.43 -13.85 13.43
C PRO A 235 -1.57 -14.69 12.48
N LEU A 236 -1.19 -14.13 11.33
CA LEU A 236 -0.33 -14.79 10.36
C LEU A 236 1.07 -14.99 10.90
N GLN A 237 1.65 -13.98 11.55
CA GLN A 237 2.99 -14.08 12.16
C GLN A 237 3.04 -15.21 13.20
N ALA A 238 2.02 -15.30 14.08
CA ALA A 238 1.93 -16.35 15.08
C ALA A 238 1.83 -17.74 14.42
N TRP A 239 1.01 -17.88 13.39
CA TRP A 239 0.86 -19.14 12.66
C TRP A 239 2.16 -19.53 11.95
N LEU A 240 2.83 -18.60 11.27
CA LEU A 240 4.11 -18.85 10.60
C LEU A 240 5.19 -19.28 11.61
N ALA A 241 5.25 -18.66 12.78
CA ALA A 241 6.19 -19.04 13.84
C ALA A 241 5.96 -20.49 14.31
N GLU A 242 4.71 -20.93 14.38
CA GLU A 242 4.37 -22.32 14.69
C GLU A 242 4.82 -23.28 13.57
N GLN A 243 4.52 -22.92 12.29
CA GLN A 243 4.81 -23.78 11.14
C GLN A 243 6.31 -23.87 10.81
N SER A 244 7.06 -22.81 11.05
CA SER A 244 8.50 -22.74 10.78
C SER A 244 9.38 -23.22 11.94
N LYS A 245 8.78 -23.74 13.01
CA LYS A 245 9.52 -24.18 14.19
C LYS A 245 10.50 -25.30 13.84
N GLY A 246 11.79 -25.05 14.09
CA GLY A 246 12.87 -26.00 13.79
C GLY A 246 13.29 -26.00 12.30
N GLN A 247 12.78 -25.08 11.49
CA GLN A 247 13.21 -24.91 10.11
C GLN A 247 14.14 -23.70 9.99
N THR A 248 15.08 -23.75 9.04
CA THR A 248 15.86 -22.58 8.62
C THR A 248 15.17 -21.95 7.42
N CYS A 249 14.74 -20.70 7.56
CA CYS A 249 14.10 -19.94 6.50
C CYS A 249 15.06 -18.85 6.00
N GLY A 250 15.01 -18.59 4.70
CA GLY A 250 15.84 -17.58 4.06
C GLY A 250 16.62 -18.13 2.86
N TRP A 251 17.40 -17.25 2.24
CA TRP A 251 18.26 -17.54 1.08
C TRP A 251 19.69 -17.06 1.32
#